data_1fe7619b8225ea1bcd7322926818896f
#
_entry.id   1fe7619b8225ea1bcd7322926818896f
#
_cell.length_a   1.000
_cell.length_b   1.000
_cell.length_c   1.000
_cell.angle_alpha   90.00
_cell.angle_beta   90.00
_cell.angle_gamma   90.00
#
_symmetry.space_group_name_H-M   'P 1'
#
loop_
_entity.id
_entity.type
_entity.pdbx_description
1 polymer ?
#
loop_
_entity_poly.entity_id
_entity_poly.type
_entity_poly.pdbx_seq_one_letter_code
_entity_poly.pdbx_strand_id
1 'polypeptide(L)'
;MSVNDSIAALAGFVDRSGFLVGADIESREPGLYVDEFLADAVLRPTSTDEVAAILRHCNEHGLAVIPHGGMTGLVRGTQTGRGNVVLSLERMNAIERIDPVSRTAHVQAGVIL
;
A
#
# COMPACT_ATOMS: atom_id res chain seq x y z
N MET A 1 17.84 15.11 2.40
CA MET A 1 16.46 15.13 1.87
C MET A 1 15.49 15.12 3.03
N SER A 2 14.54 16.05 3.05
CA SER A 2 13.51 16.09 4.10
C SER A 2 12.54 14.92 3.96
N VAL A 3 11.75 14.66 5.02
CA VAL A 3 10.70 13.62 4.97
C VAL A 3 9.71 13.91 3.84
N ASN A 4 9.30 15.17 3.69
CA ASN A 4 8.37 15.55 2.62
C ASN A 4 8.97 15.33 1.23
N ASP A 5 10.23 15.64 1.04
CA ASP A 5 10.93 15.40 -0.24
C ASP A 5 11.07 13.92 -0.53
N SER A 6 11.37 13.11 0.50
CA SER A 6 11.48 11.66 0.37
C SER A 6 10.16 11.03 -0.03
N ILE A 7 9.05 11.52 0.55
CA ILE A 7 7.71 11.05 0.20
C ILE A 7 7.34 11.47 -1.23
N ALA A 8 7.61 12.73 -1.60
CA ALA A 8 7.31 13.22 -2.93
C ALA A 8 8.06 12.46 -4.03
N ALA A 9 9.28 12.01 -3.76
CA ALA A 9 10.08 11.23 -4.69
C ALA A 9 9.45 9.88 -5.05
N LEU A 10 8.59 9.34 -4.18
CA LEU A 10 7.90 8.07 -4.44
C LEU A 10 6.98 8.12 -5.66
N ALA A 11 6.51 9.30 -6.03
CA ALA A 11 5.68 9.46 -7.23
C ALA A 11 6.38 8.97 -8.50
N GLY A 12 7.71 8.96 -8.53
CA GLY A 12 8.49 8.48 -9.67
C GLY A 12 8.51 6.98 -9.86
N PHE A 13 8.04 6.20 -8.88
CA PHE A 13 8.07 4.74 -8.93
C PHE A 13 6.74 4.13 -9.41
N VAL A 14 5.70 4.93 -9.54
CA VAL A 14 4.36 4.48 -9.91
C VAL A 14 3.77 5.41 -10.97
N ASP A 15 2.65 5.01 -11.57
CA ASP A 15 1.91 5.89 -12.46
C ASP A 15 1.15 6.98 -11.65
N ARG A 16 0.50 7.90 -12.37
CA ARG A 16 -0.18 9.03 -11.76
C ARG A 16 -1.26 8.62 -10.75
N SER A 17 -2.01 7.57 -11.04
CA SER A 17 -3.07 7.08 -10.15
C SER A 17 -2.53 6.20 -9.02
N GLY A 18 -1.25 5.90 -9.03
CA GLY A 18 -0.57 5.11 -7.99
C GLY A 18 -0.01 5.92 -6.83
N PHE A 19 -0.02 7.25 -6.91
CA PHE A 19 0.48 8.12 -5.85
C PHE A 19 -0.62 9.07 -5.38
N LEU A 20 -1.10 8.87 -4.16
CA LEU A 20 -2.19 9.66 -3.59
C LEU A 20 -1.71 10.46 -2.40
N VAL A 21 -2.07 11.73 -2.35
CA VAL A 21 -1.75 12.65 -1.24
C VAL A 21 -2.91 13.62 -1.02
N GLY A 22 -2.93 14.31 0.12
CA GLY A 22 -3.86 15.38 0.41
C GLY A 22 -5.32 14.94 0.36
N ALA A 23 -6.13 15.66 -0.40
CA ALA A 23 -7.56 15.38 -0.51
C ALA A 23 -7.89 13.97 -1.04
N ASP A 24 -6.99 13.38 -1.82
CA ASP A 24 -7.20 12.06 -2.40
C ASP A 24 -7.14 10.93 -1.36
N ILE A 25 -6.63 11.21 -0.16
CA ILE A 25 -6.51 10.20 0.91
C ILE A 25 -7.42 10.48 2.11
N GLU A 26 -8.07 11.64 2.18
CA GLU A 26 -8.89 12.04 3.33
C GLU A 26 -10.06 11.09 3.61
N SER A 27 -10.62 10.48 2.57
CA SER A 27 -11.77 9.58 2.69
C SER A 27 -11.39 8.09 2.69
N ARG A 28 -10.10 7.77 2.78
CA ARG A 28 -9.68 6.38 2.75
C ARG A 28 -10.02 5.67 4.06
N GLU A 29 -10.37 4.38 3.92
CA GLU A 29 -10.72 3.51 5.04
C GLU A 29 -9.48 3.21 5.90
N PRO A 30 -9.51 3.51 7.21
CA PRO A 30 -8.37 3.24 8.08
C PRO A 30 -8.27 1.78 8.55
N GLY A 31 -9.32 0.99 8.35
CA GLY A 31 -9.40 -0.39 8.82
C GLY A 31 -10.32 -0.56 10.03
N LEU A 32 -10.65 -1.81 10.34
CA LEU A 32 -11.49 -2.13 11.50
C LEU A 32 -10.76 -1.76 12.80
N TYR A 33 -11.48 -1.15 13.73
CA TYR A 33 -10.97 -0.71 15.03
C TYR A 33 -9.87 0.36 14.96
N VAL A 34 -9.72 1.01 13.82
CA VAL A 34 -8.80 2.14 13.61
C VAL A 34 -9.64 3.37 13.31
N ASP A 35 -9.44 4.44 14.09
CA ASP A 35 -10.32 5.62 14.04
C ASP A 35 -9.93 6.60 12.94
N GLU A 36 -8.63 6.71 12.61
CA GLU A 36 -8.14 7.77 11.75
C GLU A 36 -7.13 7.26 10.73
N PHE A 37 -7.14 7.90 9.56
CA PHE A 37 -6.15 7.70 8.52
C PHE A 37 -5.19 8.90 8.55
N LEU A 38 -3.98 8.70 9.10
CA LEU A 38 -3.01 9.78 9.34
C LEU A 38 -1.79 9.75 8.42
N ALA A 39 -1.67 8.76 7.54
CA ALA A 39 -0.53 8.67 6.64
C ALA A 39 -0.44 9.87 5.70
N ASP A 40 0.77 10.22 5.31
CA ASP A 40 1.01 11.37 4.43
C ASP A 40 0.87 11.04 2.94
N ALA A 41 0.98 9.76 2.57
CA ALA A 41 0.84 9.34 1.19
C ALA A 41 0.36 7.90 1.11
N VAL A 42 -0.28 7.56 -0.01
CA VAL A 42 -0.66 6.20 -0.35
C VAL A 42 -0.03 5.86 -1.70
N LEU A 43 0.74 4.78 -1.74
CA LEU A 43 1.28 4.20 -2.96
C LEU A 43 0.44 2.99 -3.34
N ARG A 44 0.04 2.92 -4.61
CA ARG A 44 -0.78 1.82 -5.15
C ARG A 44 -0.05 1.16 -6.32
N PRO A 45 0.98 0.33 -6.03
CA PRO A 45 1.75 -0.33 -7.08
C PRO A 45 0.90 -1.33 -7.87
N THR A 46 1.32 -1.60 -9.11
CA THR A 46 0.69 -2.59 -9.98
C THR A 46 1.55 -3.84 -10.20
N SER A 47 2.78 -3.84 -9.70
CA SER A 47 3.72 -4.94 -9.91
C SER A 47 4.63 -5.14 -8.71
N THR A 48 5.22 -6.33 -8.63
CA THR A 48 6.24 -6.64 -7.62
C THR A 48 7.47 -5.73 -7.76
N ASP A 49 7.85 -5.37 -8.99
CA ASP A 49 8.99 -4.48 -9.21
C ASP A 49 8.74 -3.09 -8.64
N GLU A 50 7.53 -2.56 -8.78
CA GLU A 50 7.15 -1.29 -8.17
C GLU A 50 7.18 -1.38 -6.65
N VAL A 51 6.66 -2.45 -6.07
CA VAL A 51 6.72 -2.70 -4.61
C VAL A 51 8.17 -2.70 -4.13
N ALA A 52 9.04 -3.41 -4.82
CA ALA A 52 10.45 -3.49 -4.45
C ALA A 52 11.13 -2.12 -4.48
N ALA A 53 10.87 -1.32 -5.52
CA ALA A 53 11.43 0.02 -5.65
C ALA A 53 10.94 0.95 -4.52
N ILE A 54 9.66 0.92 -4.22
CA ILE A 54 9.06 1.71 -3.14
C ILE A 54 9.69 1.34 -1.78
N LEU A 55 9.76 0.04 -1.47
CA LEU A 55 10.32 -0.41 -0.20
C LEU A 55 11.80 -0.07 -0.06
N ARG A 56 12.56 -0.19 -1.14
CA ARG A 56 13.99 0.19 -1.13
C ARG A 56 14.15 1.68 -0.81
N HIS A 57 13.39 2.53 -1.48
CA HIS A 57 13.42 3.97 -1.25
C HIS A 57 13.03 4.31 0.19
N CYS A 58 11.96 3.71 0.70
CA CYS A 58 11.51 3.95 2.07
C CYS A 58 12.55 3.50 3.09
N ASN A 59 13.20 2.36 2.85
CA ASN A 59 14.26 1.88 3.72
C ASN A 59 15.47 2.82 3.73
N GLU A 60 15.88 3.31 2.57
CA GLU A 60 17.02 4.23 2.44
C GLU A 60 16.78 5.57 3.13
N HIS A 61 15.53 6.03 3.19
CA HIS A 61 15.17 7.33 3.73
C HIS A 61 14.46 7.26 5.10
N GLY A 62 14.42 6.08 5.71
CA GLY A 62 13.83 5.91 7.05
C GLY A 62 12.33 6.16 7.11
N LEU A 63 11.61 5.94 6.03
CA LEU A 63 10.15 6.08 6.00
C LEU A 63 9.48 4.79 6.48
N ALA A 64 8.55 4.93 7.43
CA ALA A 64 7.75 3.80 7.90
C ALA A 64 6.66 3.46 6.89
N VAL A 65 6.56 2.19 6.53
CA VAL A 65 5.59 1.69 5.55
C VAL A 65 4.53 0.86 6.24
N ILE A 66 3.27 1.18 5.99
CA ILE A 66 2.12 0.44 6.51
C ILE A 66 1.43 -0.25 5.33
N PRO A 67 1.50 -1.58 5.22
CA PRO A 67 0.81 -2.28 4.13
C PRO A 67 -0.69 -2.34 4.37
N HIS A 68 -1.46 -2.06 3.33
CA HIS A 68 -2.92 -2.19 3.32
C HIS A 68 -3.35 -3.21 2.26
N GLY A 69 -4.21 -4.16 2.68
CA GLY A 69 -4.86 -5.13 1.79
C GLY A 69 -6.36 -4.89 1.78
N GLY A 70 -7.14 -5.92 2.12
CA GLY A 70 -8.61 -5.86 2.13
C GLY A 70 -9.23 -5.11 3.31
N MET A 71 -8.44 -4.64 4.24
CA MET A 71 -8.83 -3.81 5.38
C MET A 71 -9.78 -4.51 6.37
N THR A 72 -9.67 -5.82 6.48
CA THR A 72 -10.52 -6.63 7.37
C THR A 72 -9.78 -7.19 8.59
N GLY A 73 -8.52 -6.81 8.79
CA GLY A 73 -7.70 -7.27 9.91
C GLY A 73 -8.25 -6.81 11.26
N LEU A 74 -8.08 -7.64 12.28
CA LEU A 74 -8.61 -7.39 13.63
C LEU A 74 -7.54 -6.92 14.61
N VAL A 75 -6.29 -6.83 14.18
CA VAL A 75 -5.13 -6.56 15.06
C VAL A 75 -4.56 -5.15 14.90
N ARG A 76 -5.28 -4.27 14.25
CA ARG A 76 -4.86 -2.88 14.00
C ARG A 76 -3.56 -2.75 13.20
N GLY A 77 -3.22 -3.74 12.38
CA GLY A 77 -2.03 -3.68 11.54
C GLY A 77 -2.08 -2.59 10.47
N THR A 78 -3.26 -2.04 10.19
CA THR A 78 -3.46 -0.96 9.23
C THR A 78 -3.36 0.44 9.83
N GLN A 79 -3.10 0.54 11.14
CA GLN A 79 -3.01 1.83 11.82
C GLN A 79 -1.86 2.67 11.24
N THR A 80 -2.17 3.94 10.92
CA THR A 80 -1.21 4.86 10.33
C THR A 80 -0.87 6.00 11.29
N GLY A 81 0.24 6.68 11.01
CA GLY A 81 0.66 7.88 11.73
C GLY A 81 1.21 8.91 10.76
N ARG A 82 1.44 10.10 11.27
CA ARG A 82 2.07 11.18 10.49
C ARG A 82 3.48 10.77 10.09
N GLY A 83 3.86 11.05 8.84
CA GLY A 83 5.13 10.64 8.26
C GLY A 83 5.15 9.21 7.72
N ASN A 84 4.07 8.44 7.93
CA ASN A 84 3.96 7.10 7.37
C ASN A 84 3.55 7.15 5.91
N VAL A 85 3.96 6.10 5.19
CA VAL A 85 3.53 5.84 3.82
C VAL A 85 2.70 4.56 3.82
N VAL A 86 1.51 4.60 3.25
CA VAL A 86 0.70 3.41 3.04
C VAL A 86 1.10 2.76 1.73
N LEU A 87 1.34 1.47 1.75
CA LEU A 87 1.53 0.65 0.56
C LEU A 87 0.25 -0.18 0.37
N SER A 88 -0.62 0.29 -0.51
CA SER A 88 -1.87 -0.41 -0.81
C SER A 88 -1.69 -1.38 -1.95
N LEU A 89 -2.06 -2.63 -1.72
CA LEU A 89 -1.96 -3.70 -2.72
C LEU A 89 -3.22 -3.86 -3.55
N GLU A 90 -4.17 -2.93 -3.42
CA GLU A 90 -5.49 -3.00 -4.06
C GLU A 90 -5.47 -3.13 -5.58
N ARG A 91 -4.42 -2.64 -6.25
CA ARG A 91 -4.28 -2.73 -7.71
C ARG A 91 -3.60 -4.02 -8.17
N MET A 92 -3.05 -4.81 -7.25
CA MET A 92 -2.43 -6.11 -7.52
C MET A 92 -3.46 -7.20 -7.21
N ASN A 93 -4.49 -7.28 -8.03
CA ASN A 93 -5.70 -8.07 -7.77
C ASN A 93 -5.97 -9.17 -8.81
N ALA A 94 -4.94 -9.61 -9.51
CA ALA A 94 -5.10 -10.68 -10.49
C ALA A 94 -5.14 -12.06 -9.84
N ILE A 95 -6.06 -12.90 -10.31
CA ILE A 95 -6.05 -14.33 -10.03
C ILE A 95 -5.26 -14.97 -11.16
N GLU A 96 -4.05 -15.43 -10.86
CA GLU A 96 -3.10 -15.87 -11.88
C GLU A 96 -3.37 -17.30 -12.32
N ARG A 97 -3.76 -18.17 -11.37
CA ARG A 97 -3.97 -19.58 -11.66
C ARG A 97 -4.89 -20.22 -10.63
N ILE A 98 -5.80 -21.06 -11.09
CA ILE A 98 -6.61 -21.91 -10.24
C ILE A 98 -6.34 -23.36 -10.65
N ASP A 99 -5.97 -24.20 -9.68
CA ASP A 99 -5.74 -25.62 -9.89
C ASP A 99 -6.82 -26.43 -9.12
N PRO A 100 -7.82 -26.97 -9.82
CA PRO A 100 -8.90 -27.72 -9.15
C PRO A 100 -8.45 -29.07 -8.62
N VAL A 101 -7.36 -29.62 -9.13
CA VAL A 101 -6.84 -30.93 -8.68
C VAL A 101 -6.19 -30.77 -7.30
N SER A 102 -5.29 -29.81 -7.15
CA SER A 102 -4.63 -29.52 -5.87
C SER A 102 -5.48 -28.64 -4.96
N ARG A 103 -6.58 -28.08 -5.48
CA ARG A 103 -7.47 -27.14 -4.77
C ARG A 103 -6.71 -25.90 -4.28
N THR A 104 -5.87 -25.37 -5.17
CA THR A 104 -5.07 -24.17 -4.88
C THR A 104 -5.40 -23.05 -5.86
N ALA A 105 -5.18 -21.82 -5.42
CA ALA A 105 -5.22 -20.63 -6.27
C ALA A 105 -3.94 -19.85 -6.08
N HIS A 106 -3.37 -19.37 -7.18
CA HIS A 106 -2.23 -18.47 -7.16
C HIS A 106 -2.76 -17.07 -7.48
N VAL A 107 -2.67 -16.18 -6.53
CA VAL A 107 -3.27 -14.84 -6.63
C VAL A 107 -2.27 -13.78 -6.23
N GLN A 108 -2.46 -12.57 -6.74
CA GLN A 108 -1.70 -11.42 -6.27
C GLN A 108 -2.18 -11.00 -4.88
N ALA A 109 -1.32 -10.28 -4.15
CA ALA A 109 -1.52 -9.99 -2.73
C ALA A 109 -2.71 -9.10 -2.40
N GLY A 110 -3.24 -8.36 -3.37
CA GLY A 110 -4.39 -7.48 -3.20
C GLY A 110 -5.74 -8.11 -3.55
N VAL A 111 -5.76 -9.41 -3.86
CA VAL A 111 -7.02 -10.12 -4.15
C VAL A 111 -7.87 -10.22 -2.89
N ILE A 112 -9.16 -9.90 -3.02
CA ILE A 112 -10.13 -10.04 -1.95
C ILE A 112 -10.71 -11.45 -2.01
N LEU A 113 -10.72 -12.13 -0.86
CA LEU A 113 -11.27 -13.48 -0.77
C LEU A 113 -12.80 -13.49 -0.89
#